data_1a2ffd1b2b2e3bbbd6595991e3a590a2
#
_entry.id   1a2ffd1b2b2e3bbbd6595991e3a590a2
#
_cell.length_a   1.000
_cell.length_b   1.000
_cell.length_c   1.000
_cell.angle_alpha   90.00
_cell.angle_beta   90.00
_cell.angle_gamma   90.00
#
_symmetry.space_group_name_H-M   'P 1'
#
loop_
_entity.id
_entity.type
_entity.pdbx_description
1 polymer ?
#
loop_
_entity_poly.entity_id
_entity_poly.type
_entity_poly.pdbx_seq_one_letter_code
_entity_poly.pdbx_strand_id
1 'polypeptide(L)'
;MAVETGGTAQVPVNRRELVNRAEKSESVASLKEVFNASKVVVVAHYSGLSVAQMQTLRQQMKQAGAQVKVAKNRLAKIALDGSDAASIAPLLKGPTLIAYSVNDPVAAPKVATDFAKANEQFVILGGAMGKTALDVNGVKQLASLPSLDELRGKLVGLIQAPATKIAQVVNAPAAKVARVIQAYASKDAA
;
A
#
# COMPACT_ATOMS: atom_id res chain seq x y z
N MET A 1 -61.01 -41.04 -18.63
CA MET A 1 -60.78 -39.71 -18.06
C MET A 1 -59.31 -39.64 -17.72
N ALA A 2 -58.51 -38.99 -18.56
CA ALA A 2 -57.08 -38.81 -18.38
C ALA A 2 -56.85 -37.44 -17.70
N VAL A 3 -56.15 -37.44 -16.58
CA VAL A 3 -55.71 -36.24 -15.88
C VAL A 3 -54.28 -35.93 -16.34
N GLU A 4 -54.16 -34.87 -17.13
CA GLU A 4 -52.92 -34.33 -17.58
C GLU A 4 -52.24 -33.61 -16.37
N THR A 5 -51.15 -34.16 -15.87
CA THR A 5 -50.24 -33.50 -14.92
C THR A 5 -49.37 -32.51 -15.70
N GLY A 6 -49.66 -31.22 -15.52
CA GLY A 6 -48.88 -30.12 -16.08
C GLY A 6 -47.43 -30.16 -15.63
N GLY A 7 -46.54 -30.54 -16.50
CA GLY A 7 -45.09 -30.43 -16.31
C GLY A 7 -44.66 -28.97 -16.30
N THR A 8 -44.25 -28.49 -15.16
CA THR A 8 -43.54 -27.21 -15.05
C THR A 8 -42.24 -27.30 -15.86
N ALA A 9 -42.22 -26.62 -17.00
CA ALA A 9 -41.05 -26.48 -17.84
C ALA A 9 -39.94 -25.78 -17.02
N GLN A 10 -39.01 -26.55 -16.49
CA GLN A 10 -37.80 -26.02 -15.91
C GLN A 10 -36.99 -25.38 -17.05
N VAL A 11 -36.94 -24.04 -17.04
CA VAL A 11 -36.06 -23.28 -17.92
C VAL A 11 -34.63 -23.76 -17.62
N PRO A 12 -33.86 -24.22 -18.61
CA PRO A 12 -32.52 -24.69 -18.39
C PRO A 12 -31.65 -23.50 -17.94
N VAL A 13 -31.42 -23.38 -16.66
CA VAL A 13 -30.48 -22.39 -16.10
C VAL A 13 -29.11 -22.72 -16.65
N ASN A 14 -28.60 -21.85 -17.51
CA ASN A 14 -27.37 -22.07 -18.22
C ASN A 14 -26.22 -22.24 -17.19
N ARG A 15 -25.64 -23.43 -17.13
CA ARG A 15 -24.57 -23.80 -16.20
C ARG A 15 -23.42 -22.79 -16.19
N ARG A 16 -23.16 -22.12 -17.33
CA ARG A 16 -22.18 -21.06 -17.47
C ARG A 16 -22.55 -19.79 -16.66
N GLU A 17 -23.84 -19.48 -16.51
CA GLU A 17 -24.30 -18.32 -15.71
C GLU A 17 -24.19 -18.58 -14.20
N LEU A 18 -24.41 -19.81 -13.76
CA LEU A 18 -24.25 -20.21 -12.36
C LEU A 18 -22.77 -20.18 -11.93
N VAL A 19 -21.88 -20.73 -12.75
CA VAL A 19 -20.43 -20.68 -12.52
C VAL A 19 -19.94 -19.24 -12.46
N ASN A 20 -20.33 -18.39 -13.43
CA ASN A 20 -20.00 -16.97 -13.42
C ASN A 20 -20.50 -16.22 -12.17
N ARG A 21 -21.61 -16.60 -11.59
CA ARG A 21 -22.14 -15.98 -10.36
C ARG A 21 -21.38 -16.44 -9.13
N ALA A 22 -21.05 -17.72 -9.02
CA ALA A 22 -20.24 -18.26 -7.94
C ALA A 22 -18.82 -17.66 -7.93
N GLU A 23 -18.15 -17.64 -9.09
CA GLU A 23 -16.83 -17.02 -9.23
C GLU A 23 -16.84 -15.53 -8.88
N LYS A 24 -17.90 -14.80 -9.22
CA LYS A 24 -18.03 -13.38 -8.85
C LYS A 24 -18.22 -13.21 -7.35
N SER A 25 -19.02 -14.06 -6.70
CA SER A 25 -19.21 -14.01 -5.25
C SER A 25 -17.94 -14.36 -4.50
N GLU A 26 -17.18 -15.34 -4.96
CA GLU A 26 -15.89 -15.71 -4.44
C GLU A 26 -14.86 -14.59 -4.61
N SER A 27 -14.82 -13.96 -5.80
CA SER A 27 -13.96 -12.78 -6.04
C SER A 27 -14.31 -11.61 -5.12
N VAL A 28 -15.59 -11.36 -4.85
CA VAL A 28 -16.02 -10.32 -3.89
C VAL A 28 -15.60 -10.69 -2.46
N ALA A 29 -15.76 -11.96 -2.05
CA ALA A 29 -15.34 -12.42 -0.74
C ALA A 29 -13.82 -12.25 -0.54
N SER A 30 -13.02 -12.69 -1.53
CA SER A 30 -11.57 -12.53 -1.50
C SER A 30 -11.11 -11.05 -1.49
N LEU A 31 -11.86 -10.16 -2.13
CA LEU A 31 -11.58 -8.72 -2.08
C LEU A 31 -11.97 -8.11 -0.73
N LYS A 32 -13.06 -8.53 -0.11
CA LYS A 32 -13.44 -8.11 1.23
C LYS A 32 -12.41 -8.47 2.27
N GLU A 33 -11.90 -9.70 2.24
CA GLU A 33 -10.81 -10.14 3.12
C GLU A 33 -9.57 -9.27 2.94
N VAL A 34 -9.19 -9.00 1.70
CA VAL A 34 -8.05 -8.13 1.38
C VAL A 34 -8.25 -6.72 1.93
N PHE A 35 -9.42 -6.11 1.74
CA PHE A 35 -9.69 -4.76 2.24
C PHE A 35 -9.73 -4.68 3.76
N ASN A 36 -10.26 -5.71 4.42
CA ASN A 36 -10.28 -5.76 5.89
C ASN A 36 -8.89 -6.02 6.50
N ALA A 37 -8.04 -6.80 5.82
CA ALA A 37 -6.69 -7.07 6.28
C ALA A 37 -5.71 -5.92 5.96
N SER A 38 -6.00 -5.09 4.96
CA SER A 38 -5.10 -4.04 4.50
C SER A 38 -5.16 -2.80 5.39
N LYS A 39 -3.98 -2.29 5.78
CA LYS A 39 -3.85 -1.02 6.51
C LYS A 39 -3.97 0.19 5.61
N VAL A 40 -3.49 0.06 4.38
CA VAL A 40 -3.52 1.11 3.35
C VAL A 40 -3.92 0.50 2.01
N VAL A 41 -4.78 1.23 1.31
CA VAL A 41 -5.20 0.92 -0.05
C VAL A 41 -4.97 2.16 -0.91
N VAL A 42 -4.25 2.03 -2.00
CA VAL A 42 -3.98 3.09 -2.98
C VAL A 42 -4.63 2.71 -4.30
N VAL A 43 -5.32 3.67 -4.91
CA VAL A 43 -5.97 3.51 -6.20
C VAL A 43 -5.25 4.36 -7.24
N ALA A 44 -4.90 3.74 -8.36
CA ALA A 44 -4.22 4.42 -9.46
C ALA A 44 -4.79 3.98 -10.82
N HIS A 45 -4.66 4.83 -11.82
CA HIS A 45 -4.90 4.47 -13.22
C HIS A 45 -3.66 3.83 -13.83
N TYR A 46 -3.86 2.77 -14.61
CA TYR A 46 -2.79 2.06 -15.32
C TYR A 46 -2.96 2.11 -16.85
N SER A 47 -3.82 2.99 -17.36
CA SER A 47 -4.06 3.14 -18.80
C SER A 47 -2.78 3.55 -19.51
N GLY A 48 -2.43 2.82 -20.58
CA GLY A 48 -1.23 3.12 -21.38
C GLY A 48 0.06 2.44 -20.91
N LEU A 49 0.07 1.73 -19.77
CA LEU A 49 1.24 0.97 -19.33
C LEU A 49 1.45 -0.28 -20.17
N SER A 50 2.70 -0.56 -20.54
CA SER A 50 3.09 -1.81 -21.18
C SER A 50 3.05 -2.98 -20.19
N VAL A 51 2.98 -4.22 -20.73
CA VAL A 51 2.99 -5.43 -19.90
C VAL A 51 4.27 -5.54 -19.07
N ALA A 52 5.42 -5.16 -19.64
CA ALA A 52 6.70 -5.16 -18.95
C ALA A 52 6.71 -4.19 -17.76
N GLN A 53 6.20 -2.97 -17.93
CA GLN A 53 6.08 -1.98 -16.85
C GLN A 53 5.14 -2.47 -15.73
N MET A 54 4.02 -3.12 -16.09
CA MET A 54 3.11 -3.71 -15.11
C MET A 54 3.77 -4.86 -14.32
N GLN A 55 4.58 -5.69 -14.95
CA GLN A 55 5.33 -6.74 -14.27
C GLN A 55 6.38 -6.14 -13.32
N THR A 56 7.10 -5.11 -13.76
CA THR A 56 8.06 -4.39 -12.93
C THR A 56 7.38 -3.79 -11.69
N LEU A 57 6.22 -3.12 -11.87
CA LEU A 57 5.44 -2.59 -10.75
C LEU A 57 5.05 -3.69 -9.75
N ARG A 58 4.53 -4.82 -10.23
CA ARG A 58 4.17 -5.95 -9.36
C ARG A 58 5.36 -6.52 -8.60
N GLN A 59 6.52 -6.62 -9.26
CA GLN A 59 7.74 -7.10 -8.64
C GLN A 59 8.25 -6.15 -7.56
N GLN A 60 8.29 -4.85 -7.85
CA GLN A 60 8.68 -3.81 -6.88
C GLN A 60 7.74 -3.78 -5.68
N MET A 61 6.42 -3.84 -5.91
CA MET A 61 5.42 -3.91 -4.83
C MET A 61 5.61 -5.16 -3.97
N LYS A 62 5.84 -6.33 -4.59
CA LYS A 62 6.08 -7.57 -3.85
C LYS A 62 7.35 -7.51 -3.01
N GLN A 63 8.43 -6.92 -3.53
CA GLN A 63 9.69 -6.73 -2.79
C GLN A 63 9.49 -5.80 -1.57
N ALA A 64 8.65 -4.78 -1.69
CA ALA A 64 8.31 -3.87 -0.60
C ALA A 64 7.26 -4.43 0.39
N GLY A 65 6.78 -5.66 0.21
CA GLY A 65 5.73 -6.25 1.06
C GLY A 65 4.32 -5.74 0.78
N ALA A 66 4.11 -5.09 -0.36
CA ALA A 66 2.81 -4.67 -0.86
C ALA A 66 2.36 -5.58 -2.00
N GLN A 67 1.08 -5.53 -2.33
CA GLN A 67 0.52 -6.31 -3.43
C GLN A 67 -0.33 -5.42 -4.34
N VAL A 68 -0.45 -5.85 -5.60
CA VAL A 68 -1.22 -5.17 -6.63
C VAL A 68 -2.28 -6.11 -7.18
N LYS A 69 -3.52 -5.68 -7.15
CA LYS A 69 -4.66 -6.42 -7.71
C LYS A 69 -5.44 -5.53 -8.69
N VAL A 70 -5.74 -6.06 -9.85
CA VAL A 70 -6.66 -5.42 -10.80
C VAL A 70 -7.98 -6.15 -10.70
N ALA A 71 -9.04 -5.44 -10.39
CA ALA A 71 -10.38 -5.99 -10.24
C ALA A 71 -11.40 -5.17 -11.04
N LYS A 72 -12.53 -5.79 -11.37
CA LYS A 72 -13.64 -5.05 -11.97
C LYS A 72 -14.20 -4.06 -10.95
N ASN A 73 -14.25 -2.77 -11.30
CA ASN A 73 -14.69 -1.70 -10.40
C ASN A 73 -16.06 -1.97 -9.73
N ARG A 74 -16.98 -2.60 -10.46
CA ARG A 74 -18.29 -2.96 -9.91
C ARG A 74 -18.19 -3.98 -8.77
N LEU A 75 -17.32 -4.99 -8.90
CA LEU A 75 -17.09 -5.99 -7.84
C LEU A 75 -16.31 -5.38 -6.67
N ALA A 76 -15.33 -4.53 -6.97
CA ALA A 76 -14.58 -3.81 -5.94
C ALA A 76 -15.49 -2.90 -5.10
N LYS A 77 -16.45 -2.18 -5.72
CA LYS A 77 -17.43 -1.36 -5.00
C LYS A 77 -18.31 -2.19 -4.06
N ILE A 78 -18.81 -3.34 -4.51
CA ILE A 78 -19.60 -4.26 -3.68
C ILE A 78 -18.74 -4.82 -2.51
N ALA A 79 -17.45 -5.05 -2.75
CA ALA A 79 -16.53 -5.52 -1.72
C ALA A 79 -16.19 -4.43 -0.70
N LEU A 80 -16.19 -3.16 -1.10
CA LEU A 80 -15.97 -2.00 -0.22
C LEU A 80 -17.19 -1.69 0.67
N ASP A 81 -18.39 -2.09 0.26
CA ASP A 81 -19.58 -1.90 1.06
C ASP A 81 -19.45 -2.68 2.38
N GLY A 82 -19.43 -1.93 3.50
CA GLY A 82 -19.22 -2.47 4.85
C GLY A 82 -17.76 -2.66 5.27
N SER A 83 -16.79 -2.18 4.48
CA SER A 83 -15.37 -2.14 4.88
C SER A 83 -14.94 -0.71 5.29
N ASP A 84 -13.86 -0.62 6.06
CA ASP A 84 -13.28 0.67 6.47
C ASP A 84 -12.79 1.51 5.28
N ALA A 85 -12.52 0.87 4.13
CA ALA A 85 -12.07 1.53 2.91
C ALA A 85 -13.20 2.04 2.00
N ALA A 86 -14.44 2.15 2.48
CA ALA A 86 -15.60 2.63 1.69
C ALA A 86 -15.39 4.02 1.07
N SER A 87 -14.54 4.84 1.67
CA SER A 87 -14.16 6.17 1.17
C SER A 87 -13.49 6.18 -0.21
N ILE A 88 -12.99 5.03 -0.69
CA ILE A 88 -12.37 4.90 -2.02
C ILE A 88 -13.40 4.68 -3.14
N ALA A 89 -14.64 4.31 -2.82
CA ALA A 89 -15.67 3.97 -3.80
C ALA A 89 -15.85 5.01 -4.94
N PRO A 90 -15.83 6.35 -4.69
CA PRO A 90 -15.92 7.35 -5.75
C PRO A 90 -14.70 7.39 -6.68
N LEU A 91 -13.51 6.95 -6.21
CA LEU A 91 -12.27 6.92 -6.99
C LEU A 91 -12.20 5.76 -7.98
N LEU A 92 -13.03 4.74 -7.82
CA LEU A 92 -13.09 3.57 -8.71
C LEU A 92 -13.85 3.90 -10.01
N LYS A 93 -13.25 4.72 -10.87
CA LYS A 93 -13.73 5.06 -12.21
C LYS A 93 -12.63 4.78 -13.22
N GLY A 94 -13.00 4.23 -14.39
CA GLY A 94 -12.04 3.89 -15.46
C GLY A 94 -11.15 2.67 -15.16
N PRO A 95 -10.00 2.52 -15.82
CA PRO A 95 -9.07 1.42 -15.65
C PRO A 95 -8.27 1.59 -14.36
N THR A 96 -8.78 1.05 -13.25
CA THR A 96 -8.19 1.21 -11.92
C THR A 96 -7.42 -0.02 -11.48
N LEU A 97 -6.30 0.23 -10.84
CA LEU A 97 -5.44 -0.72 -10.16
C LEU A 97 -5.50 -0.42 -8.66
N ILE A 98 -5.55 -1.46 -7.87
CA ILE A 98 -5.60 -1.39 -6.40
C ILE A 98 -4.27 -1.93 -5.88
N ALA A 99 -3.48 -1.07 -5.25
CA ALA A 99 -2.28 -1.45 -4.52
C ALA A 99 -2.59 -1.42 -3.02
N TYR A 100 -2.24 -2.47 -2.31
CA TYR A 100 -2.53 -2.58 -0.88
C TYR A 100 -1.36 -3.17 -0.12
N SER A 101 -1.26 -2.81 1.16
CA SER A 101 -0.28 -3.38 2.08
C SER A 101 -0.94 -3.76 3.40
N VAL A 102 -0.57 -4.95 3.90
CA VAL A 102 -1.07 -5.50 5.17
C VAL A 102 -0.14 -5.11 6.33
N ASN A 103 1.16 -5.19 6.13
CA ASN A 103 2.14 -5.02 7.20
C ASN A 103 2.55 -3.55 7.36
N ASP A 104 3.05 -2.94 6.30
CA ASP A 104 3.61 -1.59 6.31
C ASP A 104 2.71 -0.61 5.52
N PRO A 105 2.10 0.38 6.18
CA PRO A 105 1.23 1.35 5.53
C PRO A 105 1.97 2.28 4.57
N VAL A 106 3.30 2.39 4.66
CA VAL A 106 4.11 3.30 3.83
C VAL A 106 4.58 2.61 2.54
N ALA A 107 4.70 1.28 2.54
CA ALA A 107 5.28 0.52 1.43
C ALA A 107 4.52 0.72 0.10
N ALA A 108 3.20 0.55 0.10
CA ALA A 108 2.38 0.69 -1.11
C ALA A 108 2.39 2.13 -1.67
N PRO A 109 2.17 3.20 -0.88
CA PRO A 109 2.27 4.58 -1.33
C PRO A 109 3.66 4.95 -1.88
N LYS A 110 4.74 4.49 -1.22
CA LYS A 110 6.11 4.80 -1.63
C LYS A 110 6.42 4.25 -3.02
N VAL A 111 6.22 2.95 -3.22
CA VAL A 111 6.45 2.33 -4.54
C VAL A 111 5.53 2.92 -5.61
N ALA A 112 4.25 3.18 -5.30
CA ALA A 112 3.32 3.81 -6.24
C ALA A 112 3.79 5.21 -6.65
N THR A 113 4.29 6.01 -5.70
CA THR A 113 4.77 7.37 -5.99
C THR A 113 6.08 7.35 -6.77
N ASP A 114 7.01 6.47 -6.46
CA ASP A 114 8.28 6.35 -7.18
C ASP A 114 8.06 5.81 -8.61
N PHE A 115 7.13 4.87 -8.77
CA PHE A 115 6.73 4.41 -10.10
C PHE A 115 6.01 5.49 -10.92
N ALA A 116 5.19 6.33 -10.29
CA ALA A 116 4.53 7.47 -10.94
C ALA A 116 5.51 8.53 -11.43
N LYS A 117 6.64 8.74 -10.72
CA LYS A 117 7.72 9.62 -11.18
C LYS A 117 8.45 9.07 -12.40
N ALA A 118 8.59 7.75 -12.50
CA ALA A 118 9.26 7.08 -13.61
C ALA A 118 8.35 6.89 -14.85
N ASN A 119 7.02 6.87 -14.66
CA ASN A 119 6.04 6.60 -15.71
C ASN A 119 4.88 7.58 -15.62
N GLU A 120 4.83 8.56 -16.52
CA GLU A 120 3.78 9.59 -16.56
C GLU A 120 2.37 9.04 -16.81
N GLN A 121 2.27 7.86 -17.43
CA GLN A 121 1.00 7.18 -17.71
C GLN A 121 0.35 6.58 -16.45
N PHE A 122 1.10 6.45 -15.36
CA PHE A 122 0.60 5.95 -14.09
C PHE A 122 0.15 7.11 -13.21
N VAL A 123 -1.17 7.28 -13.09
CA VAL A 123 -1.77 8.38 -12.33
C VAL A 123 -2.36 7.88 -11.04
N ILE A 124 -1.88 8.39 -9.91
CA ILE A 124 -2.44 8.10 -8.59
C ILE A 124 -3.70 8.95 -8.42
N LEU A 125 -4.83 8.30 -8.12
CA LEU A 125 -6.10 8.96 -7.87
C LEU A 125 -6.26 9.34 -6.39
N GLY A 126 -5.74 8.52 -5.51
CA GLY A 126 -5.85 8.66 -4.06
C GLY A 126 -5.80 7.29 -3.38
N GLY A 127 -6.27 7.24 -2.14
CA GLY A 127 -6.29 5.99 -1.38
C GLY A 127 -7.14 6.11 -0.12
N ALA A 128 -7.05 5.10 0.73
CA ALA A 128 -7.53 5.17 2.10
C ALA A 128 -6.56 4.50 3.06
N MET A 129 -6.53 5.02 4.27
CA MET A 129 -5.84 4.42 5.41
C MET A 129 -6.88 4.17 6.51
N GLY A 130 -7.35 2.93 6.62
CA GLY A 130 -8.52 2.64 7.43
C GLY A 130 -9.72 3.45 6.97
N LYS A 131 -10.34 4.23 7.86
CA LYS A 131 -11.53 5.06 7.58
C LYS A 131 -11.22 6.41 6.92
N THR A 132 -9.94 6.81 6.88
CA THR A 132 -9.54 8.13 6.38
C THR A 132 -9.29 8.06 4.87
N ALA A 133 -10.02 8.88 4.10
CA ALA A 133 -9.73 9.08 2.68
C ALA A 133 -8.43 9.87 2.51
N LEU A 134 -7.62 9.48 1.55
CA LEU A 134 -6.37 10.13 1.19
C LEU A 134 -6.47 10.66 -0.24
N ASP A 135 -6.26 11.95 -0.38
CA ASP A 135 -6.06 12.58 -1.68
C ASP A 135 -4.67 12.28 -2.23
N VAL A 136 -4.42 12.67 -3.48
CA VAL A 136 -3.11 12.51 -4.13
C VAL A 136 -1.98 13.09 -3.29
N ASN A 137 -2.20 14.26 -2.68
CA ASN A 137 -1.21 14.89 -1.80
C ASN A 137 -0.99 14.08 -0.52
N GLY A 138 -2.04 13.52 0.07
CA GLY A 138 -1.96 12.64 1.22
C GLY A 138 -1.16 11.36 0.93
N VAL A 139 -1.36 10.75 -0.24
CA VAL A 139 -0.56 9.59 -0.69
C VAL A 139 0.91 9.96 -0.85
N LYS A 140 1.21 11.14 -1.44
CA LYS A 140 2.59 11.64 -1.58
C LYS A 140 3.24 11.92 -0.22
N GLN A 141 2.50 12.48 0.74
CA GLN A 141 2.99 12.70 2.10
C GLN A 141 3.30 11.37 2.80
N LEU A 142 2.42 10.36 2.69
CA LEU A 142 2.70 9.01 3.20
C LEU A 142 3.95 8.40 2.55
N ALA A 143 4.12 8.58 1.25
CA ALA A 143 5.30 8.08 0.52
C ALA A 143 6.61 8.75 0.97
N SER A 144 6.57 9.98 1.48
CA SER A 144 7.75 10.69 2.01
C SER A 144 8.14 10.23 3.41
N LEU A 145 7.27 9.50 4.11
CA LEU A 145 7.57 8.98 5.44
C LEU A 145 8.61 7.85 5.37
N PRO A 146 9.48 7.73 6.37
CA PRO A 146 10.34 6.57 6.52
C PRO A 146 9.53 5.28 6.73
N SER A 147 10.17 4.13 6.51
CA SER A 147 9.55 2.83 6.79
C SER A 147 9.10 2.71 8.26
N LEU A 148 8.17 1.82 8.52
CA LEU A 148 7.61 1.63 9.87
C LEU A 148 8.70 1.30 10.90
N ASP A 149 9.69 0.50 10.52
CA ASP A 149 10.80 0.14 11.40
C ASP A 149 11.76 1.30 11.64
N GLU A 150 12.01 2.13 10.63
CA GLU A 150 12.76 3.37 10.80
C GLU A 150 12.06 4.38 11.72
N LEU A 151 10.72 4.47 11.63
CA LEU A 151 9.92 5.31 12.54
C LEU A 151 10.01 4.81 13.98
N ARG A 152 9.92 3.49 14.18
CA ARG A 152 10.12 2.86 15.50
C ARG A 152 11.52 3.13 16.03
N GLY A 153 12.56 2.98 15.19
CA GLY A 153 13.94 3.31 15.54
C GLY A 153 14.11 4.77 15.95
N LYS A 154 13.48 5.71 15.22
CA LYS A 154 13.49 7.14 15.58
C LYS A 154 12.82 7.41 16.92
N LEU A 155 11.71 6.75 17.23
CA LEU A 155 11.02 6.89 18.52
C LEU A 155 11.93 6.39 19.68
N VAL A 156 12.56 5.23 19.52
CA VAL A 156 13.50 4.71 20.52
C VAL A 156 14.68 5.64 20.68
N GLY A 157 15.26 6.13 19.56
CA GLY A 157 16.35 7.10 19.57
C GLY A 157 15.98 8.41 20.27
N LEU A 158 14.73 8.90 20.08
CA LEU A 158 14.24 10.11 20.75
C LEU A 158 14.16 9.93 22.27
N ILE A 159 13.75 8.76 22.75
CA ILE A 159 13.69 8.44 24.19
C ILE A 159 15.09 8.38 24.79
N GLN A 160 16.08 7.87 24.04
CA GLN A 160 17.48 7.76 24.48
C GLN A 160 18.27 9.06 24.33
N ALA A 161 17.81 10.00 23.48
CA ALA A 161 18.53 11.22 23.16
C ALA A 161 18.92 12.07 24.38
N PRO A 162 18.08 12.28 25.41
CA PRO A 162 18.47 13.05 26.60
C PRO A 162 19.64 12.43 27.35
N ALA A 163 19.61 11.12 27.59
CA ALA A 163 20.68 10.41 28.30
C ALA A 163 21.99 10.44 27.50
N THR A 164 21.93 10.22 26.20
CA THR A 164 23.08 10.30 25.30
C THR A 164 23.70 11.70 25.28
N LYS A 165 22.89 12.77 25.26
CA LYS A 165 23.37 14.15 25.28
C LYS A 165 24.06 14.47 26.60
N ILE A 166 23.55 14.03 27.73
CA ILE A 166 24.20 14.23 29.04
C ILE A 166 25.57 13.53 29.05
N ALA A 167 25.64 12.27 28.64
CA ALA A 167 26.90 11.53 28.57
C ALA A 167 27.91 12.19 27.61
N GLN A 168 27.47 12.70 26.47
CA GLN A 168 28.31 13.43 25.53
C GLN A 168 28.87 14.72 26.12
N VAL A 169 28.03 15.51 26.83
CA VAL A 169 28.50 16.76 27.48
C VAL A 169 29.53 16.48 28.56
N VAL A 170 29.34 15.44 29.38
CA VAL A 170 30.28 15.04 30.42
C VAL A 170 31.63 14.60 29.81
N ASN A 171 31.61 13.86 28.72
CA ASN A 171 32.80 13.35 28.02
C ASN A 171 33.45 14.38 27.07
N ALA A 172 32.74 15.46 26.71
CA ALA A 172 33.20 16.43 25.72
C ALA A 172 34.54 17.11 26.08
N PRO A 173 34.83 17.53 27.35
CA PRO A 173 36.12 18.15 27.71
C PRO A 173 37.27 17.18 27.47
N ALA A 174 37.18 15.95 27.94
CA ALA A 174 38.24 14.95 27.80
C ALA A 174 38.49 14.61 26.30
N ALA A 175 37.46 14.46 25.52
CA ALA A 175 37.57 14.20 24.08
C ALA A 175 38.20 15.38 23.31
N LYS A 176 37.92 16.63 23.73
CA LYS A 176 38.52 17.83 23.11
C LYS A 176 40.02 17.89 23.41
N VAL A 177 40.44 17.65 24.65
CA VAL A 177 41.85 17.61 25.03
C VAL A 177 42.59 16.52 24.24
N ALA A 178 42.05 15.31 24.18
CA ALA A 178 42.68 14.22 23.44
C ALA A 178 42.86 14.56 21.94
N ARG A 179 41.88 15.21 21.32
CA ARG A 179 41.98 15.63 19.90
C ARG A 179 43.04 16.71 19.68
N VAL A 180 43.18 17.65 20.61
CA VAL A 180 44.22 18.69 20.53
C VAL A 180 45.61 18.08 20.66
N ILE A 181 45.81 17.15 21.61
CA ILE A 181 47.08 16.44 21.76
C ILE A 181 47.40 15.63 20.52
N GLN A 182 46.42 14.90 19.97
CA GLN A 182 46.63 14.15 18.75
C GLN A 182 46.98 15.04 17.55
N ALA A 183 46.28 16.18 17.40
CA ALA A 183 46.57 17.13 16.33
C ALA A 183 47.98 17.75 16.47
N TYR A 184 48.42 17.99 17.70
CA TYR A 184 49.78 18.47 17.96
C TYR A 184 50.84 17.43 17.60
N ALA A 185 50.65 16.18 18.04
CA ALA A 185 51.58 15.08 17.74
C ALA A 185 51.66 14.79 16.23
N SER A 186 50.53 14.90 15.49
CA SER A 186 50.53 14.71 14.04
C SER A 186 51.15 15.85 13.25
N LYS A 187 51.24 17.08 13.85
CA LYS A 187 51.87 18.23 13.22
C LYS A 187 53.41 18.14 13.35
N ASP A 188 53.91 17.58 14.44
CA ASP A 188 55.34 17.40 14.63
C ASP A 188 55.93 16.19 13.87
N ALA A 189 55.04 15.32 13.32
CA ALA A 189 55.39 14.15 12.52
C ALA A 189 55.40 14.41 11.00
N ALA A 190 55.04 15.61 10.55
CA ALA A 190 55.04 16.05 9.16
C ALA A 190 56.15 17.11 8.93
#